data_eaef49dc3c452104255751f71a69b377
#
_entry.id   eaef49dc3c452104255751f71a69b377
#
_cell.length_a   1.000
_cell.length_b   1.000
_cell.length_c   1.000
_cell.angle_alpha   90.00
_cell.angle_beta   90.00
_cell.angle_gamma   90.00
#
_symmetry.space_group_name_H-M   'P 1'
#
loop_
_entity.id
_entity.type
_entity.pdbx_description
1 polymer ?
#
loop_
_entity_poly.entity_id
_entity_poly.type
_entity_poly.pdbx_seq_one_letter_code
_entity_poly.pdbx_strand_id
1 'polypeptide(L)'
;MERTGIIEHIRQSLTAALGHEISRLHETTMLFEDLGLESLGTLELLLDLEDTLGIEVDPEDLEMEVFRTVGSLADYVTGRLATAGTA
;
A
#
# COMPACT_ATOMS: atom_id res chain seq x y z
N MET A 1 -0.05 12.45 -7.80
CA MET A 1 -0.65 11.21 -8.32
C MET A 1 -2.09 11.10 -7.83
N GLU A 2 -2.98 10.74 -8.72
CA GLU A 2 -4.39 10.59 -8.36
C GLU A 2 -4.61 9.33 -7.52
N ARG A 3 -5.71 9.35 -6.75
CA ARG A 3 -6.02 8.20 -5.88
C ARG A 3 -6.18 6.90 -6.67
N THR A 4 -6.78 6.96 -7.86
CA THR A 4 -6.90 5.79 -8.73
C THR A 4 -5.53 5.22 -9.09
N GLY A 5 -4.57 6.08 -9.41
CA GLY A 5 -3.20 5.67 -9.70
C GLY A 5 -2.50 5.08 -8.49
N ILE A 6 -2.75 5.64 -7.31
CA ILE A 6 -2.18 5.11 -6.06
C ILE A 6 -2.72 3.71 -5.79
N ILE A 7 -4.02 3.51 -5.94
CA ILE A 7 -4.64 2.19 -5.73
C ILE A 7 -4.11 1.19 -6.76
N GLU A 8 -3.90 1.60 -7.99
CA GLU A 8 -3.32 0.74 -9.01
C GLU A 8 -1.89 0.33 -8.67
N HIS A 9 -1.08 1.24 -8.15
CA HIS A 9 0.26 0.91 -7.65
C HIS A 9 0.19 -0.08 -6.49
N ILE A 10 -0.74 0.13 -5.57
CA ILE A 10 -0.95 -0.80 -4.46
C ILE A 10 -1.33 -2.18 -4.99
N ARG A 11 -2.21 -2.23 -5.99
CA ARG A 11 -2.61 -3.50 -6.62
C ARG A 11 -1.40 -4.24 -7.19
N GLN A 12 -0.55 -3.54 -7.91
CA GLN A 12 0.65 -4.13 -8.51
C GLN A 12 1.62 -4.62 -7.44
N SER A 13 1.82 -3.83 -6.40
CA SER A 13 2.71 -4.21 -5.30
C SER A 13 2.15 -5.41 -4.52
N LEU A 14 0.83 -5.46 -4.32
CA LEU A 14 0.19 -6.62 -3.68
C LEU A 14 0.31 -7.87 -4.54
N THR A 15 0.18 -7.73 -5.85
CA THR A 15 0.35 -8.85 -6.78
C THR A 15 1.74 -9.45 -6.60
N ALA A 16 2.76 -8.60 -6.52
CA ALA A 16 4.13 -9.06 -6.31
C ALA A 16 4.32 -9.71 -4.93
N ALA A 17 3.77 -9.08 -3.89
CA ALA A 17 3.93 -9.57 -2.52
C ALA A 17 3.20 -10.89 -2.27
N LEU A 18 2.02 -11.06 -2.85
CA LEU A 18 1.21 -12.26 -2.67
C LEU A 18 1.57 -13.39 -3.64
N GLY A 19 2.27 -13.07 -4.71
CA GLY A 19 2.69 -14.06 -5.69
C GLY A 19 1.59 -14.54 -6.64
N HIS A 20 0.46 -13.84 -6.68
CA HIS A 20 -0.60 -14.13 -7.63
C HIS A 20 -1.29 -12.84 -8.07
N GLU A 21 -1.89 -12.88 -9.25
CA GLU A 21 -2.52 -11.71 -9.83
C GLU A 21 -3.79 -11.32 -9.07
N ILE A 22 -3.92 -10.01 -8.83
CA ILE A 22 -5.12 -9.42 -8.26
C ILE A 22 -5.75 -8.57 -9.36
N SER A 23 -6.92 -8.97 -9.83
CA SER A 23 -7.57 -8.31 -10.95
C SER A 23 -8.24 -6.99 -10.58
N ARG A 24 -8.71 -6.85 -9.36
CA ARG A 24 -9.44 -5.66 -8.93
C ARG A 24 -9.30 -5.46 -7.41
N LEU A 25 -9.09 -4.20 -7.02
CA LEU A 25 -9.12 -3.78 -5.61
C LEU A 25 -10.20 -2.74 -5.40
N HIS A 26 -10.89 -2.87 -4.27
CA HIS A 26 -11.81 -1.84 -3.77
C HIS A 26 -11.18 -1.17 -2.55
N GLU A 27 -11.59 0.05 -2.26
CA GLU A 27 -11.07 0.74 -1.08
C GLU A 27 -11.46 0.03 0.22
N THR A 28 -12.56 -0.70 0.20
CA THR A 28 -13.02 -1.47 1.36
C THR A 28 -12.38 -2.85 1.48
N THR A 29 -11.58 -3.27 0.49
CA THR A 29 -10.90 -4.55 0.53
C THR A 29 -9.96 -4.61 1.73
N MET A 30 -10.09 -5.64 2.56
CA MET A 30 -9.28 -5.81 3.76
C MET A 30 -8.03 -6.60 3.42
N LEU A 31 -6.85 -6.00 3.67
CA LEU A 31 -5.59 -6.59 3.23
C LEU A 31 -5.30 -7.94 3.88
N PHE A 32 -5.54 -8.07 5.18
CA PHE A 32 -5.27 -9.32 5.88
C PHE A 32 -6.38 -10.34 5.73
N GLU A 33 -7.63 -9.91 5.87
CA GLU A 33 -8.78 -10.82 5.86
C GLU A 33 -9.19 -11.24 4.45
N ASP A 34 -9.26 -10.29 3.52
CA ASP A 34 -9.72 -10.58 2.15
C ASP A 34 -8.61 -11.10 1.25
N LEU A 35 -7.41 -10.59 1.41
CA LEU A 35 -6.28 -10.94 0.53
C LEU A 35 -5.29 -11.90 1.17
N GLY A 36 -5.41 -12.16 2.45
CA GLY A 36 -4.51 -13.07 3.14
C GLY A 36 -3.08 -12.56 3.28
N LEU A 37 -2.92 -11.24 3.33
CA LEU A 37 -1.61 -10.64 3.48
C LEU A 37 -1.04 -11.01 4.85
N GLU A 38 0.22 -11.44 4.87
CA GLU A 38 0.93 -11.79 6.10
C GLU A 38 2.03 -10.78 6.41
N SER A 39 2.65 -10.90 7.57
CA SER A 39 3.68 -9.96 8.02
C SER A 39 4.81 -9.76 7.02
N LEU A 40 5.29 -10.86 6.44
CA LEU A 40 6.37 -10.79 5.44
C LEU A 40 5.87 -10.10 4.17
N GLY A 41 4.65 -10.44 3.73
CA GLY A 41 4.04 -9.80 2.57
C GLY A 41 3.83 -8.32 2.79
N THR A 42 3.47 -7.92 4.01
CA THR A 42 3.31 -6.51 4.37
C THR A 42 4.63 -5.76 4.21
N LEU A 43 5.72 -6.36 4.68
CA LEU A 43 7.05 -5.75 4.54
C LEU A 43 7.44 -5.63 3.06
N GLU A 44 7.22 -6.67 2.27
CA GLU A 44 7.50 -6.64 0.84
C GLU A 44 6.69 -5.57 0.12
N LEU A 45 5.40 -5.44 0.49
CA LEU A 45 4.53 -4.42 -0.05
C LEU A 45 5.07 -3.03 0.23
N LEU A 46 5.49 -2.77 1.46
CA LEU A 46 6.02 -1.47 1.85
C LEU A 46 7.31 -1.15 1.12
N LEU A 47 8.21 -2.10 1.02
CA LEU A 47 9.48 -1.90 0.31
C LEU A 47 9.24 -1.60 -1.17
N ASP A 48 8.30 -2.30 -1.78
CA ASP A 48 7.96 -2.06 -3.18
C ASP A 48 7.35 -0.68 -3.38
N LEU A 49 6.47 -0.25 -2.48
CA LEU A 49 5.87 1.09 -2.55
C LEU A 49 6.91 2.18 -2.36
N GLU A 50 7.86 1.99 -1.45
CA GLU A 50 8.96 2.94 -1.27
C GLU A 50 9.79 3.07 -2.55
N ASP A 51 10.09 1.94 -3.17
CA ASP A 51 10.91 1.90 -4.37
C ASP A 51 10.19 2.48 -5.59
N THR A 52 8.96 2.09 -5.81
CA THR A 52 8.22 2.49 -7.02
C THR A 52 7.65 3.90 -6.95
N LEU A 53 7.29 4.37 -5.76
CA LEU A 53 6.69 5.69 -5.58
C LEU A 53 7.68 6.72 -5.03
N GLY A 54 8.86 6.29 -4.63
CA GLY A 54 9.87 7.20 -4.08
C GLY A 54 9.47 7.81 -2.74
N ILE A 55 8.68 7.09 -1.95
CA ILE A 55 8.27 7.56 -0.62
C ILE A 55 9.12 6.90 0.45
N GLU A 56 9.16 7.51 1.62
CA GLU A 56 9.74 6.91 2.81
C GLU A 56 8.64 6.49 3.75
N VAL A 57 8.72 5.26 4.23
CA VAL A 57 7.79 4.74 5.22
C VAL A 57 8.46 4.78 6.58
N ASP A 58 7.83 5.50 7.52
CA ASP A 58 8.33 5.58 8.88
C ASP A 58 7.74 4.44 9.71
N PRO A 59 8.59 3.57 10.28
CA PRO A 59 8.08 2.47 11.10
C PRO A 59 7.19 2.93 12.26
N GLU A 60 7.41 4.14 12.77
CA GLU A 60 6.59 4.67 13.87
C GLU A 60 5.16 4.99 13.43
N ASP A 61 4.95 5.23 12.14
CA ASP A 61 3.62 5.51 11.59
C ASP A 61 2.86 4.26 11.22
N LEU A 62 3.49 3.09 11.29
CA LEU A 62 2.90 1.83 10.82
C LEU A 62 2.01 1.20 11.89
N GLU A 63 0.78 1.68 11.95
CA GLU A 63 -0.24 1.11 12.82
C GLU A 63 -1.09 0.11 12.04
N MET A 64 -1.76 -0.79 12.77
CA MET A 64 -2.65 -1.78 12.16
C MET A 64 -3.70 -1.13 11.26
N GLU A 65 -4.17 0.04 11.65
CA GLU A 65 -5.20 0.76 10.88
C GLU A 65 -4.73 1.15 9.48
N VAL A 66 -3.44 1.42 9.29
CA VAL A 66 -2.88 1.75 7.98
C VAL A 66 -3.11 0.62 6.99
N PHE A 67 -2.98 -0.62 7.47
CA PHE A 67 -3.09 -1.82 6.63
C PHE A 67 -4.44 -2.49 6.69
N ARG A 68 -5.40 -1.89 7.35
CA ARG A 68 -6.72 -2.49 7.52
C ARG A 68 -7.41 -2.69 6.17
N THR A 69 -7.44 -1.65 5.35
CA THR A 69 -8.07 -1.70 4.03
C THR A 69 -7.17 -1.06 2.99
N VAL A 70 -7.49 -1.30 1.73
CA VAL A 70 -6.83 -0.64 0.60
C VAL A 70 -6.96 0.88 0.75
N GLY A 71 -8.14 1.36 1.14
CA GLY A 71 -8.38 2.80 1.32
C GLY A 71 -7.50 3.42 2.39
N SER A 72 -7.35 2.75 3.54
CA SER A 72 -6.49 3.28 4.61
C SER A 72 -5.03 3.30 4.19
N LEU A 73 -4.58 2.30 3.45
CA LEU A 73 -3.22 2.29 2.91
C LEU A 73 -3.04 3.40 1.87
N ALA A 74 -4.04 3.59 1.01
CA ALA A 74 -3.99 4.66 0.01
C ALA A 74 -3.93 6.05 0.68
N ASP A 75 -4.64 6.24 1.77
CA ASP A 75 -4.58 7.49 2.55
C ASP A 75 -3.17 7.74 3.08
N TYR A 76 -2.56 6.70 3.63
CA TYR A 76 -1.19 6.81 4.14
C TYR A 76 -0.21 7.15 3.02
N VAL A 77 -0.29 6.44 1.90
CA VAL A 77 0.58 6.68 0.74
C VAL A 77 0.39 8.10 0.20
N THR A 78 -0.86 8.56 0.12
CA THR A 78 -1.17 9.92 -0.33
C THR A 78 -0.48 10.96 0.55
N GLY A 79 -0.53 10.76 1.86
CA GLY A 79 0.14 11.65 2.81
C GLY A 79 1.65 11.67 2.63
N ARG A 80 2.25 10.51 2.42
CA ARG A 80 3.71 10.41 2.21
C ARG A 80 4.13 11.03 0.88
N LEU A 81 3.34 10.86 -0.17
CA LEU A 81 3.62 11.48 -1.47
C LEU A 81 3.56 13.01 -1.38
N ALA A 82 2.60 13.54 -0.65
CA ALA A 82 2.49 14.98 -0.43
C ALA A 82 3.73 15.53 0.29
N THR A 83 4.22 14.80 1.29
CA THR A 83 5.43 15.17 2.02
C THR A 83 6.66 15.11 1.12
N ALA A 84 6.78 14.06 0.33
CA ALA A 84 7.90 13.91 -0.60
C ALA A 84 7.89 15.00 -1.67
N GLY A 85 6.71 15.40 -2.12
CA GLY A 85 6.56 16.42 -3.15
C GLY A 85 6.92 17.84 -2.71
N THR A 86 7.06 18.07 -1.40
CA THR A 86 7.42 19.38 -0.86
C THR A 86 8.91 19.54 -0.62
N ALA A 87 9.66 18.51 -0.82
CA ALA A 87 11.11 18.53 -0.57
C ALA A 87 11.87 19.36 -1.61
#